data_2af2f72206471e3496164bb7e717275b
#
_entry.id   2af2f72206471e3496164bb7e717275b
#
_cell.length_a   1.000
_cell.length_b   1.000
_cell.length_c   1.000
_cell.angle_alpha   90.00
_cell.angle_beta   90.00
_cell.angle_gamma   90.00
#
_symmetry.space_group_name_H-M   'P 1'
#
loop_
_entity.id
_entity.type
_entity.pdbx_description
1 polymer ?
#
loop_
_entity_poly.entity_id
_entity_poly.type
_entity_poly.pdbx_seq_one_letter_code
_entity_poly.pdbx_strand_id
1 'polypeptide(L)' 'LAEAKVLANRELDKYGCSDFYKRLINRAKTVEGVQALKSEILAACP' A
#
# COMPACT_ATOMS: atom_id res chain seq x y z
N LEU A 1 8.75 3.32 9.09
CA LEU A 1 7.96 2.18 8.59
C LEU A 1 6.45 2.39 8.78
N ALA A 2 6.05 2.78 9.97
CA ALA A 2 4.63 3.04 10.23
C ALA A 2 4.11 4.19 9.37
N GLU A 3 4.90 5.24 9.23
CA GLU A 3 4.53 6.39 8.42
C GLU A 3 4.39 6.03 6.94
N ALA A 4 5.29 5.20 6.44
CA ALA A 4 5.21 4.74 5.06
C ALA A 4 3.93 3.94 4.82
N LYS A 5 3.52 3.13 5.79
CA LYS A 5 2.28 2.36 5.69
C LYS A 5 1.06 3.27 5.67
N VAL A 6 1.06 4.29 6.51
CA VAL A 6 -0.06 5.26 6.55
C VAL A 6 -0.20 5.96 5.20
N LEU A 7 0.90 6.45 4.66
CA LEU A 7 0.88 7.14 3.37
C LEU A 7 0.45 6.22 2.23
N ALA A 8 0.94 4.98 2.23
CA ALA A 8 0.57 4.01 1.22
C ALA A 8 -0.94 3.71 1.28
N ASN A 9 -1.47 3.52 2.50
CA ASN A 9 -2.89 3.24 2.66
C ASN A 9 -3.76 4.42 2.20
N ARG A 10 -3.31 5.64 2.45
CA ARG A 10 -4.01 6.83 1.98
C ARG A 10 -4.11 6.85 0.46
N GLU A 11 -3.01 6.53 -0.21
CA GLU A 11 -3.02 6.49 -1.66
C GLU A 11 -3.95 5.41 -2.19
N LEU A 12 -3.96 4.25 -1.56
CA LEU A 12 -4.87 3.18 -1.96
C LEU A 12 -6.33 3.61 -1.79
N ASP A 13 -6.64 4.32 -0.72
CA ASP A 13 -7.98 4.87 -0.52
C ASP A 13 -8.34 5.89 -1.59
N LYS A 14 -7.39 6.73 -1.95
CA LYS A 14 -7.60 7.76 -2.97
C LYS A 14 -7.98 7.16 -4.32
N TYR A 15 -7.38 6.02 -4.65
CA TYR A 15 -7.66 5.34 -5.92
C TYR A 15 -8.76 4.29 -5.81
N GLY A 16 -9.39 4.18 -4.64
CA GLY A 16 -10.50 3.26 -4.44
C GLY A 16 -10.12 1.80 -4.40
N CYS A 17 -8.89 1.50 -3.98
CA CYS A 17 -8.42 0.13 -3.91
C CYS A 17 -9.06 -0.63 -2.75
N SER A 18 -9.16 -1.95 -2.91
CA SER A 18 -9.75 -2.84 -1.92
C SER A 18 -8.98 -2.87 -0.61
N ASP A 19 -9.68 -3.13 0.51
CA ASP A 19 -9.07 -3.29 1.82
C ASP A 19 -8.08 -4.45 1.85
N PHE A 20 -8.26 -5.43 0.98
CA PHE A 20 -7.31 -6.54 0.87
C PHE A 20 -5.89 -6.03 0.62
N TYR A 21 -5.75 -5.03 -0.24
CA TYR A 21 -4.45 -4.45 -0.55
C TYR A 21 -3.85 -3.72 0.65
N LYS A 22 -4.71 -3.06 1.44
CA LYS A 22 -4.23 -2.39 2.66
C LYS A 22 -3.64 -3.39 3.64
N ARG A 23 -4.21 -4.58 3.72
CA ARG A 23 -3.68 -5.64 4.57
C ARG A 23 -2.30 -6.06 4.11
N LEU A 24 -2.08 -6.15 2.80
CA LEU A 24 -0.76 -6.48 2.27
C LEU A 24 0.26 -5.42 2.65
N ILE A 25 -0.10 -4.15 2.53
CA ILE A 25 0.77 -3.05 2.93
C ILE A 25 1.11 -3.15 4.41
N ASN A 26 0.12 -3.41 5.27
CA ASN A 26 0.34 -3.47 6.70
C ASN A 26 1.23 -4.64 7.12
N ARG A 27 1.35 -5.66 6.29
CA ARG A 27 2.20 -6.82 6.57
C ARG A 27 3.65 -6.61 6.16
N ALA A 28 3.94 -5.55 5.42
CA ALA A 28 5.30 -5.27 5.00
C ALA A 28 6.18 -4.98 6.22
N LYS A 29 7.42 -5.44 6.18
CA LYS A 29 8.35 -5.30 7.30
C LYS A 29 9.40 -4.21 7.10
N THR A 30 9.47 -3.65 5.90
CA THR A 30 10.44 -2.61 5.58
C THR A 30 9.76 -1.53 4.75
N VAL A 31 10.35 -0.32 4.76
CA VAL A 31 9.86 0.79 3.94
C VAL A 31 9.94 0.42 2.46
N GLU A 32 11.02 -0.23 2.07
CA GLU A 32 11.19 -0.67 0.68
C GLU A 32 10.11 -1.66 0.29
N GLY A 33 9.73 -2.56 1.20
CA GLY A 33 8.65 -3.49 0.97
C GLY A 33 7.31 -2.78 0.78
N VAL A 34 7.05 -1.75 1.59
CA VAL A 34 5.84 -0.94 1.44
C VAL A 34 5.81 -0.28 0.07
N GLN A 35 6.91 0.31 -0.35
CA GLN A 35 6.98 1.01 -1.63
C GLN A 35 6.80 0.04 -2.81
N ALA A 36 7.43 -1.12 -2.75
CA ALA A 36 7.31 -2.12 -3.80
C ALA A 36 5.87 -2.62 -3.92
N LEU A 37 5.24 -2.94 -2.80
CA LEU A 37 3.85 -3.39 -2.78
C LEU A 37 2.92 -2.31 -3.29
N LYS A 38 3.13 -1.07 -2.86
CA LYS A 38 2.31 0.05 -3.31
C LYS A 38 2.36 0.19 -4.84
N SER A 39 3.55 0.14 -5.40
CA SER A 39 3.72 0.24 -6.85
C SER A 39 2.98 -0.87 -7.60
N GLU A 40 3.10 -2.10 -7.11
CA GLU A 40 2.41 -3.24 -7.73
C GLU A 40 0.90 -3.11 -7.62
N ILE A 41 0.41 -2.71 -6.46
CA ILE A 41 -1.02 -2.55 -6.22
C ILE A 41 -1.60 -1.46 -7.10
N LEU A 42 -0.92 -0.33 -7.21
CA LEU A 42 -1.39 0.78 -8.04
C LEU A 42 -1.37 0.44 -9.53
N ALA A 43 -0.48 -0.45 -9.95
CA ALA A 43 -0.47 -0.93 -11.32
C ALA A 43 -1.66 -1.86 -11.60
N ALA A 44 -2.11 -2.61 -10.60
CA ALA A 44 -3.23 -3.54 -10.72
C ALA A 44 -4.58 -2.86 -10.42
N CYS A 45 -4.57 -1.89 -9.53
CA CYS A 45 -5.80 -1.19 -9.11
C CYS A 45 -6.02 0.02 -10.03
N PRO A 46 -7.13 0.04 -10.77
CA PRO A 46 -7.41 1.11 -11.73
C PRO A 46 -7.64 2.48 -11.07
#